data_5086dc7c73c809657d3499ec976acab7
#
_entry.id   5086dc7c73c809657d3499ec976acab7
#
_cell.length_a   1.000
_cell.length_b   1.000
_cell.length_c   1.000
_cell.angle_alpha   90.00
_cell.angle_beta   90.00
_cell.angle_gamma   90.00
#
_symmetry.space_group_name_H-M   'P 1'
#
loop_
_entity.id
_entity.type
_entity.pdbx_description
1 polymer ?
#
loop_
_entity_poly.entity_id
_entity_poly.type
_entity_poly.pdbx_seq_one_letter_code
_entity_poly.pdbx_strand_id
1 'polypeptide(L)'
;VKFVNDTTAVAVGENVVSIYKIKEYPSLEHTINIDNEIQKIFCSDQYIGLVLDNSESGDPYKLVVYNISGKHIFDTTFGIQYTDMQFDGKSVVMSNASTFVLLNMSGKKLADISFDMPVINVLPTGARGSYTIVNSKYIQSIKLK
;
A
#
# COMPACT_ATOMS: atom_id res chain seq x y z
N VAL A 1 -12.85 -10.12 0.44
CA VAL A 1 -11.79 -11.14 0.49
C VAL A 1 -10.80 -10.92 -0.63
N LYS A 2 -9.52 -10.95 -0.31
CA LYS A 2 -8.43 -10.89 -1.30
C LYS A 2 -7.52 -12.10 -1.15
N PHE A 3 -7.16 -12.73 -2.25
CA PHE A 3 -6.07 -13.69 -2.29
C PHE A 3 -4.74 -12.94 -2.40
N VAL A 4 -3.85 -13.16 -1.45
CA VAL A 4 -2.52 -12.54 -1.40
C VAL A 4 -1.53 -13.35 -2.23
N ASN A 5 -1.66 -14.67 -2.14
CA ASN A 5 -0.94 -15.66 -2.95
C ASN A 5 -1.75 -16.97 -3.00
N ASP A 6 -1.20 -18.01 -3.59
CA ASP A 6 -1.89 -19.30 -3.79
C ASP A 6 -2.29 -20.00 -2.49
N THR A 7 -1.72 -19.61 -1.36
CA THR A 7 -1.94 -20.28 -0.05
C THR A 7 -2.47 -19.36 1.03
N THR A 8 -2.71 -18.08 0.73
CA THR A 8 -3.10 -17.10 1.73
C THR A 8 -4.20 -16.18 1.20
N ALA A 9 -5.27 -16.05 1.96
CA ALA A 9 -6.34 -15.08 1.71
C ALA A 9 -6.52 -14.16 2.91
N VAL A 10 -6.96 -12.94 2.63
CA VAL A 10 -7.26 -11.91 3.63
C VAL A 10 -8.72 -11.52 3.51
N ALA A 11 -9.46 -11.63 4.61
CA ALA A 11 -10.82 -11.11 4.73
C ALA A 11 -10.83 -9.86 5.59
N VAL A 12 -11.50 -8.81 5.12
CA VAL A 12 -11.58 -7.54 5.82
C VAL A 12 -13.02 -7.32 6.26
N GLY A 13 -13.20 -7.16 7.56
CA GLY A 13 -14.43 -6.70 8.17
C GLY A 13 -14.35 -5.20 8.50
N GLU A 14 -15.31 -4.72 9.24
CA GLU A 14 -15.40 -3.30 9.61
C GLU A 14 -14.21 -2.86 10.48
N ASN A 15 -13.87 -3.67 11.49
CA ASN A 15 -12.79 -3.38 12.45
C ASN A 15 -11.84 -4.57 12.61
N VAL A 16 -11.76 -5.44 11.63
CA VAL A 16 -10.94 -6.65 11.74
C VAL A 16 -10.38 -7.07 10.38
N VAL A 17 -9.15 -7.52 10.39
CA VAL A 17 -8.51 -8.20 9.27
C VAL A 17 -8.19 -9.61 9.68
N SER A 18 -8.68 -10.60 8.94
CA SER A 18 -8.48 -12.02 9.19
C SER A 18 -7.63 -12.62 8.09
N ILE A 19 -6.60 -13.33 8.47
CA ILE A 19 -5.66 -14.00 7.55
C ILE A 19 -5.91 -15.49 7.60
N TYR A 20 -6.21 -16.07 6.45
CA TYR A 20 -6.53 -17.48 6.27
C TYR A 20 -5.42 -18.20 5.49
N LYS A 21 -5.07 -19.37 5.95
CA LYS A 21 -4.29 -20.32 5.17
C LYS A 21 -5.23 -21.14 4.30
N ILE A 22 -4.98 -21.17 3.01
CA ILE A 22 -5.75 -21.93 2.04
C ILE A 22 -5.04 -23.25 1.78
N LYS A 23 -5.66 -24.32 2.26
CA LYS A 23 -5.29 -25.73 2.01
C LYS A 23 -6.54 -26.43 1.48
N GLU A 24 -6.65 -27.72 1.66
CA GLU A 24 -7.87 -28.47 1.37
C GLU A 24 -9.11 -27.85 2.07
N TYR A 25 -8.90 -27.37 3.31
CA TYR A 25 -9.89 -26.56 4.04
C TYR A 25 -9.23 -25.24 4.49
N PRO A 26 -9.90 -24.08 4.26
CA PRO A 26 -9.40 -22.80 4.76
C PRO A 26 -9.32 -22.80 6.30
N SER A 27 -8.20 -22.35 6.85
CA SER A 27 -8.00 -22.21 8.28
C SER A 27 -7.63 -20.78 8.65
N LEU A 28 -8.28 -20.24 9.68
CA LEU A 28 -7.94 -18.93 10.25
C LEU A 28 -6.57 -19.04 10.97
N GLU A 29 -5.60 -18.24 10.53
CA GLU A 29 -4.25 -18.22 11.12
C GLU A 29 -4.07 -17.02 12.05
N HIS A 30 -4.51 -15.84 11.63
CA HIS A 30 -4.32 -14.61 12.38
C HIS A 30 -5.54 -13.70 12.27
N THR A 31 -5.77 -12.94 13.34
CA THR A 31 -6.76 -11.86 13.39
C THR A 31 -6.10 -10.58 13.87
N ILE A 32 -6.28 -9.50 13.15
CA ILE A 32 -5.78 -8.17 13.49
C ILE A 32 -6.98 -7.28 13.79
N ASN A 33 -7.08 -6.78 15.01
CA ASN A 33 -8.11 -5.82 15.40
C ASN A 33 -7.66 -4.41 15.01
N ILE A 34 -8.58 -3.63 14.45
CA ILE A 34 -8.35 -2.28 13.94
C ILE A 34 -9.29 -1.33 14.66
N ASP A 35 -8.75 -0.28 15.29
CA ASP A 35 -9.54 0.68 16.07
C ASP A 35 -10.16 1.79 15.20
N ASN A 36 -9.55 2.09 14.05
CA ASN A 36 -9.98 3.13 13.13
C ASN A 36 -10.70 2.53 11.91
N GLU A 37 -11.52 3.33 11.24
CA GLU A 37 -12.17 2.94 10.00
C GLU A 37 -11.14 2.59 8.92
N ILE A 38 -11.32 1.42 8.29
CA ILE A 38 -10.50 0.97 7.17
C ILE A 38 -11.03 1.60 5.89
N GLN A 39 -10.26 2.49 5.28
CA GLN A 39 -10.63 3.16 4.04
C GLN A 39 -10.13 2.43 2.80
N LYS A 40 -8.99 1.76 2.89
CA LYS A 40 -8.40 1.01 1.78
C LYS A 40 -7.56 -0.14 2.29
N ILE A 41 -7.57 -1.24 1.54
CA ILE A 41 -6.64 -2.35 1.69
C ILE A 41 -5.92 -2.61 0.37
N PHE A 42 -4.62 -2.85 0.43
CA PHE A 42 -3.81 -3.29 -0.69
C PHE A 42 -2.82 -4.35 -0.22
N CYS A 43 -2.53 -5.31 -1.07
CA CYS A 43 -1.70 -6.46 -0.72
C CYS A 43 -0.65 -6.74 -1.78
N SER A 44 0.45 -7.34 -1.35
CA SER A 44 1.38 -8.08 -2.20
C SER A 44 1.44 -9.53 -1.71
N ASP A 45 2.28 -10.35 -2.31
CA ASP A 45 2.52 -11.72 -1.87
C ASP A 45 3.16 -11.82 -0.46
N GLN A 46 3.68 -10.73 0.08
CA GLN A 46 4.39 -10.67 1.37
C GLN A 46 3.77 -9.71 2.39
N TYR A 47 3.00 -8.71 1.96
CA TYR A 47 2.54 -7.62 2.81
C TYR A 47 1.06 -7.31 2.66
N ILE A 48 0.49 -6.81 3.74
CA ILE A 48 -0.86 -6.26 3.83
C ILE A 48 -0.75 -4.81 4.24
N GLY A 49 -1.25 -3.90 3.42
CA GLY A 49 -1.32 -2.47 3.70
C GLY A 49 -2.75 -2.04 3.97
N LEU A 50 -2.95 -1.26 5.03
CA LEU A 50 -4.22 -0.65 5.40
C LEU A 50 -4.07 0.85 5.41
N VAL A 51 -5.01 1.56 4.79
CA VAL A 51 -5.19 2.99 5.00
C VAL A 51 -6.39 3.17 5.91
N LEU A 52 -6.14 3.81 7.05
CA LEU A 52 -7.13 4.06 8.08
C LEU A 52 -7.49 5.54 8.13
N ASP A 53 -8.73 5.83 8.52
CA ASP A 53 -9.13 7.19 8.87
C ASP A 53 -8.33 7.66 10.10
N ASN A 54 -7.72 8.83 10.01
CA ASN A 54 -6.95 9.47 11.08
C ASN A 54 -7.33 10.96 11.24
N SER A 55 -8.46 11.36 10.69
CA SER A 55 -8.89 12.76 10.59
C SER A 55 -9.01 13.49 11.93
N GLU A 56 -9.20 12.75 13.03
CA GLU A 56 -9.27 13.30 14.37
C GLU A 56 -7.89 13.69 14.96
N SER A 57 -6.80 13.23 14.37
CA SER A 57 -5.45 13.32 14.96
C SER A 57 -4.45 14.19 14.17
N GLY A 58 -4.91 14.97 13.19
CA GLY A 58 -4.08 15.87 12.37
C GLY A 58 -4.00 15.45 10.92
N ASP A 59 -3.03 14.62 10.53
CA ASP A 59 -3.00 14.06 9.18
C ASP A 59 -4.22 13.16 8.95
N PRO A 60 -4.94 13.31 7.82
CA PRO A 60 -6.21 12.61 7.60
C PRO A 60 -6.09 11.10 7.45
N TYR A 61 -4.91 10.58 7.15
CA TYR A 61 -4.70 9.16 6.88
C TYR A 61 -3.60 8.56 7.76
N LYS A 62 -3.80 7.29 8.13
CA LYS A 62 -2.76 6.45 8.73
C LYS A 62 -2.55 5.21 7.86
N LEU A 63 -1.32 5.02 7.40
CA LEU A 63 -0.90 3.79 6.75
C LEU A 63 -0.35 2.82 7.80
N VAL A 64 -0.85 1.60 7.80
CA VAL A 64 -0.33 0.51 8.64
C VAL A 64 0.02 -0.67 7.74
N VAL A 65 1.20 -1.21 7.91
CA VAL A 65 1.69 -2.35 7.14
C VAL A 65 1.97 -3.54 8.04
N TYR A 66 1.41 -4.68 7.65
CA TYR A 66 1.65 -5.99 8.26
C TYR A 66 2.28 -6.93 7.23
N ASN A 67 3.02 -7.93 7.70
CA ASN A 67 3.34 -9.06 6.83
C ASN A 67 2.15 -10.04 6.78
N ILE A 68 2.21 -11.02 5.87
CA ILE A 68 1.14 -12.03 5.71
C ILE A 68 1.02 -13.00 6.89
N SER A 69 1.93 -12.95 7.85
CA SER A 69 1.84 -13.67 9.14
C SER A 69 1.16 -12.85 10.23
N GLY A 70 0.62 -11.66 9.89
CA GLY A 70 -0.06 -10.78 10.85
C GLY A 70 0.86 -9.95 11.73
N LYS A 71 2.18 -9.97 11.50
CA LYS A 71 3.13 -9.17 12.24
C LYS A 71 3.13 -7.72 11.74
N HIS A 72 2.97 -6.77 12.67
CA HIS A 72 3.12 -5.33 12.39
C HIS A 72 4.54 -5.02 11.91
N ILE A 73 4.67 -4.31 10.81
CA ILE A 73 5.96 -3.90 10.21
C ILE A 73 6.23 -2.42 10.52
N PHE A 74 5.34 -1.53 10.12
CA PHE A 74 5.41 -0.10 10.46
C PHE A 74 4.04 0.55 10.34
N ASP A 75 3.91 1.74 10.91
CA ASP A 75 2.83 2.67 10.62
C ASP A 75 3.36 4.10 10.47
N THR A 76 2.63 4.93 9.73
CA THR A 76 2.92 6.35 9.55
C THR A 76 1.66 7.09 9.17
N THR A 77 1.58 8.38 9.51
CA THR A 77 0.50 9.26 9.08
C THR A 77 0.90 10.02 7.82
N PHE A 78 -0.07 10.41 7.02
CA PHE A 78 0.18 11.19 5.82
C PHE A 78 -1.04 12.03 5.44
N GLY A 79 -0.80 13.13 4.70
CA GLY A 79 -1.82 14.08 4.29
C GLY A 79 -2.12 14.11 2.79
N ILE A 80 -1.33 13.39 1.99
CA ILE A 80 -1.53 13.37 0.52
C ILE A 80 -2.85 12.70 0.15
N GLN A 81 -3.64 13.35 -0.68
CA GLN A 81 -4.83 12.76 -1.30
C GLN A 81 -4.39 11.79 -2.39
N TYR A 82 -4.31 10.51 -2.05
CA TYR A 82 -3.87 9.47 -2.98
C TYR A 82 -5.01 8.98 -3.88
N THR A 83 -4.70 8.63 -5.12
CA THR A 83 -5.60 7.92 -6.03
C THR A 83 -5.19 6.46 -6.18
N ASP A 84 -3.91 6.17 -6.00
CA ASP A 84 -3.37 4.81 -6.00
C ASP A 84 -2.37 4.59 -4.88
N MET A 85 -2.34 3.36 -4.39
CA MET A 85 -1.39 2.89 -3.38
C MET A 85 -1.09 1.41 -3.63
N GLN A 86 0.19 1.07 -3.71
CA GLN A 86 0.61 -0.28 -4.01
C GLN A 86 1.96 -0.61 -3.36
N PHE A 87 2.23 -1.90 -3.21
CA PHE A 87 3.57 -2.36 -2.87
C PHE A 87 4.42 -2.52 -4.12
N ASP A 88 5.69 -2.20 -3.99
CA ASP A 88 6.75 -2.53 -4.94
C ASP A 88 7.90 -3.19 -4.18
N GLY A 89 7.90 -4.52 -4.13
CA GLY A 89 8.83 -5.28 -3.29
C GLY A 89 8.75 -4.84 -1.82
N LYS A 90 9.85 -4.29 -1.30
CA LYS A 90 9.94 -3.75 0.07
C LYS A 90 9.74 -2.24 0.12
N SER A 91 8.84 -1.72 -0.70
CA SER A 91 8.48 -0.31 -0.72
C SER A 91 6.99 -0.13 -0.86
N VAL A 92 6.47 0.99 -0.38
CA VAL A 92 5.09 1.43 -0.62
C VAL A 92 5.14 2.61 -1.57
N VAL A 93 4.36 2.54 -2.64
CA VAL A 93 4.16 3.63 -3.60
C VAL A 93 2.81 4.26 -3.36
N MET A 94 2.78 5.56 -3.11
CA MET A 94 1.58 6.39 -3.10
C MET A 94 1.63 7.37 -4.26
N SER A 95 0.54 7.53 -4.97
CA SER A 95 0.49 8.50 -6.07
C SER A 95 -0.89 9.11 -6.24
N ASN A 96 -0.90 10.28 -6.85
CA ASN A 96 -2.06 10.94 -7.42
C ASN A 96 -1.65 11.60 -8.74
N ALA A 97 -2.53 12.42 -9.34
CA ALA A 97 -2.27 13.07 -10.61
C ALA A 97 -1.06 14.02 -10.60
N SER A 98 -0.63 14.50 -9.43
CA SER A 98 0.41 15.53 -9.30
C SER A 98 1.61 15.11 -8.46
N THR A 99 1.54 13.99 -7.73
CA THR A 99 2.57 13.61 -6.76
C THR A 99 2.82 12.09 -6.74
N PHE A 100 4.08 11.74 -6.56
CA PHE A 100 4.55 10.37 -6.32
C PHE A 100 5.37 10.35 -5.02
N VAL A 101 5.04 9.44 -4.12
CA VAL A 101 5.77 9.23 -2.86
C VAL A 101 6.17 7.77 -2.74
N LEU A 102 7.42 7.53 -2.40
CA LEU A 102 7.96 6.20 -2.14
C LEU A 102 8.38 6.11 -0.67
N LEU A 103 7.86 5.10 0.03
CA LEU A 103 8.24 4.78 1.41
C LEU A 103 8.99 3.44 1.47
N ASN A 104 9.96 3.34 2.37
CA ASN A 104 10.56 2.05 2.73
C ASN A 104 9.72 1.33 3.81
N MET A 105 10.15 0.12 4.20
CA MET A 105 9.46 -0.69 5.23
C MET A 105 9.72 -0.25 6.68
N SER A 106 10.29 0.93 6.89
CA SER A 106 10.30 1.64 8.18
C SER A 106 9.41 2.88 8.18
N GLY A 107 8.66 3.11 7.10
CA GLY A 107 7.82 4.30 6.92
C GLY A 107 8.60 5.55 6.52
N LYS A 108 9.90 5.42 6.25
CA LYS A 108 10.72 6.56 5.82
C LYS A 108 10.50 6.86 4.34
N LYS A 109 10.30 8.14 4.04
CA LYS A 109 10.17 8.64 2.68
C LYS A 109 11.51 8.55 1.95
N LEU A 110 11.55 7.79 0.84
CA LEU A 110 12.71 7.64 -0.04
C LEU A 110 12.64 8.61 -1.22
N ALA A 111 11.45 8.95 -1.67
CA ALA A 111 11.22 9.91 -2.74
C ALA A 111 9.90 10.64 -2.53
N ASP A 112 9.86 11.89 -2.97
CA ASP A 112 8.69 12.75 -3.00
C ASP A 112 8.82 13.63 -4.22
N ILE A 113 8.09 13.30 -5.29
CA ILE A 113 8.23 13.93 -6.61
C ILE A 113 6.90 14.56 -6.98
N SER A 114 6.95 15.84 -7.37
CA SER A 114 5.84 16.55 -7.99
C SER A 114 5.96 16.51 -9.51
N PHE A 115 4.83 16.34 -10.18
CA PHE A 115 4.75 16.33 -11.64
C PHE A 115 4.25 17.67 -12.19
N ASP A 116 4.87 18.13 -13.26
CA ASP A 116 4.45 19.37 -13.96
C ASP A 116 3.16 19.18 -14.75
N MET A 117 2.82 17.96 -15.08
CA MET A 117 1.61 17.59 -15.83
C MET A 117 0.84 16.48 -15.11
N PRO A 118 -0.51 16.47 -15.21
CA PRO A 118 -1.30 15.42 -14.61
C PRO A 118 -0.89 14.03 -15.08
N VAL A 119 -0.65 13.14 -14.10
CA VAL A 119 -0.26 11.73 -14.32
C VAL A 119 -1.51 10.86 -14.24
N ILE A 120 -1.68 9.96 -15.20
CA ILE A 120 -2.77 8.99 -15.26
C ILE A 120 -2.41 7.76 -14.42
N ASN A 121 -1.16 7.29 -14.53
CA ASN A 121 -0.72 6.09 -13.83
C ASN A 121 0.79 6.11 -13.57
N VAL A 122 1.18 5.42 -12.49
CA VAL A 122 2.57 5.12 -12.12
C VAL A 122 2.72 3.63 -11.99
N LEU A 123 3.60 3.04 -12.79
CA LEU A 123 3.76 1.59 -12.88
C LEU A 123 5.18 1.19 -12.48
N PRO A 124 5.36 0.32 -11.46
CA PRO A 124 6.64 -0.30 -11.19
C PRO A 124 7.10 -1.14 -12.39
N THR A 125 8.39 -1.04 -12.73
CA THR A 125 8.96 -1.81 -13.86
C THR A 125 9.46 -3.20 -13.43
N GLY A 126 9.47 -3.50 -12.13
CA GLY A 126 10.08 -4.70 -11.55
C GLY A 126 11.57 -4.50 -11.22
N ALA A 127 12.24 -3.51 -11.77
CA ALA A 127 13.58 -3.12 -11.36
C ALA A 127 13.53 -2.13 -10.18
N ARG A 128 14.34 -2.35 -9.18
CA ARG A 128 14.37 -1.54 -7.94
C ARG A 128 14.49 -0.04 -8.25
N GLY A 129 13.55 0.74 -7.75
CA GLY A 129 13.52 2.19 -7.90
C GLY A 129 13.20 2.69 -9.32
N SER A 130 12.73 1.82 -10.21
CA SER A 130 12.40 2.16 -11.59
C SER A 130 10.90 2.14 -11.82
N TYR A 131 10.37 3.21 -12.39
CA TYR A 131 8.94 3.42 -12.59
C TYR A 131 8.65 3.97 -13.98
N THR A 132 7.51 3.59 -14.52
CA THR A 132 6.96 4.18 -15.75
C THR A 132 5.85 5.13 -15.37
N ILE A 133 5.96 6.38 -15.79
CA ILE A 133 4.98 7.43 -15.59
C ILE A 133 4.20 7.60 -16.88
N VAL A 134 2.89 7.49 -16.80
CA VAL A 134 1.97 7.64 -17.93
C VAL A 134 1.14 8.91 -17.74
N ASN A 135 1.16 9.79 -18.71
CA ASN A 135 0.26 10.94 -18.78
C ASN A 135 -0.44 11.00 -20.15
N SER A 136 -1.26 12.00 -20.39
CA SER A 136 -2.05 12.13 -21.63
C SER A 136 -1.22 12.37 -22.89
N LYS A 137 0.07 12.72 -22.77
CA LYS A 137 0.93 13.11 -23.90
C LYS A 137 2.09 12.16 -24.13
N TYR A 138 2.65 11.55 -23.08
CA TYR A 138 3.84 10.69 -23.19
C TYR A 138 3.90 9.62 -22.10
N ILE A 139 4.76 8.66 -22.30
CA ILE A 139 5.17 7.66 -21.33
C ILE A 139 6.65 7.94 -21.00
N GLN A 140 6.97 8.10 -19.74
CA GLN A 140 8.32 8.40 -19.28
C GLN A 140 8.78 7.35 -18.25
N SER A 141 10.03 6.92 -18.37
CA SER A 141 10.66 6.10 -17.34
C SER A 141 11.48 6.98 -16.40
N ILE A 142 11.32 6.76 -15.11
CA ILE A 142 12.15 7.38 -14.08
C ILE A 142 12.88 6.32 -13.28
N LYS A 143 14.09 6.63 -12.84
CA LYS A 143 14.88 5.79 -11.95
C LYS A 143 15.29 6.60 -10.73
N LEU A 144 14.88 6.13 -9.56
CA LEU A 144 15.27 6.70 -8.28
C LEU A 144 16.62 6.11 -7.84
N LYS A 145 17.46 6.95 -7.34
CA LYS A 145 18.79 6.54 -6.84
C LYS A 145 18.71 6.02 -5.40
#